data_2e9859afcf437bf91016c02a9fce1c44
#
_entry.id   2e9859afcf437bf91016c02a9fce1c44
#
_cell.length_a   1.000
_cell.length_b   1.000
_cell.length_c   1.000
_cell.angle_alpha   90.00
_cell.angle_beta   90.00
_cell.angle_gamma   90.00
#
_symmetry.space_group_name_H-M   'P 1'
#
loop_
_entity.id
_entity.type
_entity.pdbx_description
1 polymer ?
#
loop_
_entity_poly.entity_id
_entity_poly.type
_entity_poly.pdbx_seq_one_letter_code
_entity_poly.pdbx_strand_id
1 'polypeptide(L)'
;MLRDGTMENHALATLWRVFAGLALATTTGLVLGFLMARYAAVERFFSPLVSALMPIPSLAWAPVFILWFGLGNVATILIVFYASTFPMLINTRAGARAVNPLWLRAARAMGASGTRLFWKVVVPGASPFIITGLRLAFQRAWIAVVGAEMLAASDYGLGWVIFDAKEFLNTDIMLASLAVIGAIGFAFERLVFGTLERATILRWGMLRTAKA
;
A
#
# COMPACT_ATOMS: atom_id res chain seq x y z
N MET A 1 -21.20 6.97 -21.90
CA MET A 1 -20.18 6.37 -20.99
C MET A 1 -20.65 6.27 -19.54
N LEU A 2 -21.12 7.31 -18.88
CA LEU A 2 -21.69 7.18 -17.52
C LEU A 2 -23.03 6.43 -17.48
N ARG A 3 -23.78 6.38 -18.57
CA ARG A 3 -25.07 5.67 -18.66
C ARG A 3 -24.96 4.22 -19.16
N ASP A 4 -23.84 3.84 -19.74
CA ASP A 4 -23.68 2.55 -20.43
C ASP A 4 -22.90 1.51 -19.59
N GLY A 5 -22.66 1.75 -18.28
CA GLY A 5 -21.93 0.84 -17.39
C GLY A 5 -20.44 0.67 -17.69
N THR A 6 -19.93 1.35 -18.71
CA THR A 6 -18.50 1.23 -19.10
C THR A 6 -17.57 1.80 -18.05
N MET A 7 -17.94 2.92 -17.39
CA MET A 7 -17.13 3.56 -16.34
C MET A 7 -17.00 2.66 -15.09
N GLU A 8 -18.01 1.87 -14.77
CA GLU A 8 -17.98 0.91 -13.67
C GLU A 8 -16.96 -0.20 -13.92
N ASN A 9 -16.91 -0.72 -15.15
CA ASN A 9 -15.92 -1.73 -15.53
C ASN A 9 -14.49 -1.21 -15.45
N HIS A 10 -14.25 0.04 -15.86
CA HIS A 10 -12.95 0.69 -15.73
C HIS A 10 -12.56 0.89 -14.25
N ALA A 11 -13.51 1.33 -13.41
CA ALA A 11 -13.27 1.47 -11.98
C ALA A 11 -12.98 0.14 -11.29
N LEU A 12 -13.74 -0.92 -11.64
CA LEU A 12 -13.51 -2.26 -11.10
C LEU A 12 -12.14 -2.83 -11.51
N ALA A 13 -11.73 -2.63 -12.77
CA ALA A 13 -10.41 -3.05 -13.24
C ALA A 13 -9.28 -2.35 -12.47
N THR A 14 -9.40 -1.03 -12.27
CA THR A 14 -8.44 -0.25 -11.46
C THR A 14 -8.40 -0.76 -10.02
N LEU A 15 -9.54 -0.95 -9.37
CA LEU A 15 -9.63 -1.45 -8.00
C LEU A 15 -9.01 -2.83 -7.85
N TRP A 16 -9.31 -3.75 -8.76
CA TRP A 16 -8.70 -5.08 -8.78
C TRP A 16 -7.18 -5.02 -8.78
N ARG A 17 -6.58 -4.22 -9.69
CA ARG A 17 -5.12 -4.06 -9.79
C ARG A 17 -4.51 -3.44 -8.54
N VAL A 18 -5.18 -2.43 -7.96
CA VAL A 18 -4.76 -1.82 -6.69
C VAL A 18 -4.74 -2.86 -5.59
N PHE A 19 -5.85 -3.59 -5.39
CA PHE A 19 -5.93 -4.56 -4.29
C PHE A 19 -4.99 -5.74 -4.49
N ALA A 20 -4.80 -6.24 -5.70
CA ALA A 20 -3.85 -7.30 -5.98
C ALA A 20 -2.42 -6.86 -5.68
N GLY A 21 -1.99 -5.70 -6.19
CA GLY A 21 -0.66 -5.15 -5.93
C GLY A 21 -0.44 -4.80 -4.46
N LEU A 22 -1.44 -4.21 -3.80
CA LEU A 22 -1.39 -3.86 -2.38
C LEU A 22 -1.35 -5.10 -1.48
N ALA A 23 -2.07 -6.17 -1.81
CA ALA A 23 -2.03 -7.43 -1.06
C ALA A 23 -0.63 -8.06 -1.12
N LEU A 24 -0.03 -8.12 -2.30
CA LEU A 24 1.36 -8.58 -2.49
C LEU A 24 2.35 -7.70 -1.72
N ALA A 25 2.20 -6.37 -1.80
CA ALA A 25 3.06 -5.42 -1.10
C ALA A 25 2.91 -5.50 0.42
N THR A 26 1.68 -5.65 0.90
CA THR A 26 1.39 -5.79 2.33
C THR A 26 2.01 -7.07 2.88
N THR A 27 1.83 -8.19 2.21
CA THR A 27 2.40 -9.48 2.62
C THR A 27 3.92 -9.42 2.66
N THR A 28 4.56 -8.95 1.59
CA THR A 28 6.02 -8.81 1.50
C THR A 28 6.56 -7.80 2.51
N GLY A 29 5.91 -6.64 2.63
CA GLY A 29 6.32 -5.58 3.56
C GLY A 29 6.18 -5.98 5.02
N LEU A 30 5.14 -6.72 5.39
CA LEU A 30 4.98 -7.28 6.74
C LEU A 30 6.07 -8.31 7.03
N VAL A 31 6.23 -9.31 6.15
CA VAL A 31 7.20 -10.39 6.36
C VAL A 31 8.62 -9.82 6.45
N LEU A 32 9.05 -9.05 5.44
CA LEU A 32 10.39 -8.47 5.44
C LEU A 32 10.58 -7.45 6.57
N GLY A 33 9.60 -6.62 6.86
CA GLY A 33 9.66 -5.63 7.93
C GLY A 33 9.86 -6.28 9.31
N PHE A 34 9.11 -7.34 9.63
CA PHE A 34 9.30 -8.09 10.87
C PHE A 34 10.63 -8.86 10.90
N LEU A 35 11.05 -9.46 9.79
CA LEU A 35 12.34 -10.16 9.70
C LEU A 35 13.51 -9.19 9.91
N MET A 36 13.48 -8.02 9.27
CA MET A 36 14.49 -6.97 9.45
C MET A 36 14.50 -6.41 10.89
N ALA A 37 13.33 -6.30 11.52
CA ALA A 37 13.25 -5.88 12.92
C ALA A 37 13.84 -6.92 13.89
N ARG A 38 13.72 -8.21 13.57
CA ARG A 38 14.08 -9.34 14.43
C ARG A 38 15.52 -9.80 14.24
N TYR A 39 16.04 -9.79 13.00
CA TYR A 39 17.32 -10.37 12.64
C TYR A 39 18.27 -9.33 12.04
N ALA A 40 19.35 -9.00 12.74
CA ALA A 40 20.34 -8.03 12.29
C ALA A 40 21.03 -8.41 10.96
N ALA A 41 21.14 -9.72 10.66
CA ALA A 41 21.70 -10.18 9.39
C ALA A 41 20.78 -9.84 8.21
N VAL A 42 19.46 -10.06 8.37
CA VAL A 42 18.45 -9.72 7.37
C VAL A 42 18.43 -8.19 7.16
N GLU A 43 18.49 -7.45 8.23
CA GLU A 43 18.52 -5.99 8.13
C GLU A 43 19.75 -5.49 7.40
N ARG A 44 20.93 -5.97 7.75
CA ARG A 44 22.19 -5.57 7.09
C ARG A 44 22.17 -5.88 5.59
N PHE A 45 21.55 -6.99 5.21
CA PHE A 45 21.42 -7.36 3.79
C PHE A 45 20.39 -6.52 3.04
N PHE A 46 19.19 -6.36 3.58
CA PHE A 46 18.09 -5.68 2.87
C PHE A 46 18.12 -4.17 2.98
N SER A 47 18.71 -3.59 4.03
CA SER A 47 18.72 -2.14 4.22
C SER A 47 19.37 -1.36 3.05
N PRO A 48 20.57 -1.74 2.54
CA PRO A 48 21.14 -1.08 1.38
C PRO A 48 20.29 -1.24 0.12
N LEU A 49 19.65 -2.41 -0.09
CA LEU A 49 18.76 -2.64 -1.23
C LEU A 49 17.53 -1.74 -1.16
N VAL A 50 16.90 -1.64 0.01
CA VAL A 50 15.75 -0.74 0.22
C VAL A 50 16.17 0.72 -0.03
N SER A 51 17.31 1.14 0.49
CA SER A 51 17.81 2.52 0.31
C SER A 51 18.15 2.84 -1.14
N ALA A 52 18.60 1.86 -1.93
CA ALA A 52 18.90 2.03 -3.34
C ALA A 52 17.65 2.02 -4.23
N LEU A 53 16.67 1.15 -3.92
CA LEU A 53 15.49 0.96 -4.74
C LEU A 53 14.39 2.00 -4.43
N MET A 54 14.20 2.37 -3.17
CA MET A 54 13.13 3.27 -2.74
C MET A 54 13.09 4.63 -3.48
N PRO A 55 14.22 5.30 -3.81
CA PRO A 55 14.22 6.56 -4.55
C PRO A 55 13.79 6.42 -6.01
N ILE A 56 13.81 5.21 -6.58
CA ILE A 56 13.44 4.99 -7.98
C ILE A 56 11.91 5.12 -8.11
N PRO A 57 11.40 6.04 -8.95
CA PRO A 57 9.96 6.16 -9.18
C PRO A 57 9.37 4.85 -9.71
N SER A 58 8.24 4.42 -9.16
CA SER A 58 7.62 3.15 -9.58
C SER A 58 7.27 3.10 -11.07
N LEU A 59 6.87 4.23 -11.65
CA LEU A 59 6.57 4.34 -13.08
C LEU A 59 7.81 4.20 -13.96
N ALA A 60 9.01 4.47 -13.46
CA ALA A 60 10.24 4.25 -14.20
C ALA A 60 10.50 2.76 -14.52
N TRP A 61 9.85 1.86 -13.77
CA TRP A 61 9.89 0.42 -14.04
C TRP A 61 8.89 -0.04 -15.12
N ALA A 62 7.96 0.83 -15.55
CA ALA A 62 6.94 0.45 -16.52
C ALA A 62 7.52 -0.14 -17.81
N PRO A 63 8.53 0.45 -18.49
CA PRO A 63 9.11 -0.12 -19.71
C PRO A 63 9.69 -1.52 -19.48
N VAL A 64 10.34 -1.74 -18.32
CA VAL A 64 10.96 -3.03 -17.97
C VAL A 64 9.88 -4.10 -17.74
N PHE A 65 8.84 -3.78 -16.98
CA PHE A 65 7.76 -4.73 -16.72
C PHE A 65 6.92 -5.00 -17.97
N ILE A 66 6.72 -4.00 -18.85
CA ILE A 66 6.05 -4.22 -20.14
C ILE A 66 6.90 -5.13 -21.04
N LEU A 67 8.21 -4.92 -21.08
CA LEU A 67 9.10 -5.77 -21.88
C LEU A 67 9.12 -7.24 -21.40
N TRP A 68 9.04 -7.47 -20.08
CA TRP A 68 9.10 -8.82 -19.53
C TRP A 68 7.76 -9.54 -19.51
N PHE A 69 6.65 -8.83 -19.28
CA PHE A 69 5.33 -9.41 -19.03
C PHE A 69 4.27 -8.98 -20.04
N GLY A 70 4.60 -8.09 -20.98
CA GLY A 70 3.65 -7.51 -21.92
C GLY A 70 2.80 -6.40 -21.31
N LEU A 71 1.98 -5.79 -22.16
CA LEU A 71 0.93 -4.85 -21.74
C LEU A 71 -0.17 -5.61 -20.98
N GLY A 72 -0.76 -4.97 -19.97
CA GLY A 72 -1.92 -5.50 -19.25
C GLY A 72 -1.78 -5.54 -17.73
N ASN A 73 -2.54 -6.44 -17.11
CA ASN A 73 -2.71 -6.46 -15.66
C ASN A 73 -1.40 -6.74 -14.89
N VAL A 74 -0.55 -7.64 -15.39
CA VAL A 74 0.65 -8.07 -14.66
C VAL A 74 1.63 -6.92 -14.49
N ALA A 75 1.95 -6.22 -15.58
CA ALA A 75 2.86 -5.06 -15.52
C ALA A 75 2.31 -3.98 -14.58
N THR A 76 1.01 -3.66 -14.69
CA THR A 76 0.34 -2.67 -13.83
C THR A 76 0.39 -3.08 -12.35
N ILE A 77 0.06 -4.35 -12.03
CA ILE A 77 0.08 -4.87 -10.65
C ILE A 77 1.50 -4.82 -10.07
N LEU A 78 2.54 -5.13 -10.85
CA LEU A 78 3.93 -5.06 -10.40
C LEU A 78 4.40 -3.63 -10.11
N ILE A 79 3.94 -2.64 -10.88
CA ILE A 79 4.21 -1.22 -10.61
C ILE A 79 3.56 -0.81 -9.28
N VAL A 80 2.30 -1.21 -9.06
CA VAL A 80 1.58 -0.96 -7.81
C VAL A 80 2.26 -1.66 -6.63
N PHE A 81 2.62 -2.92 -6.80
CA PHE A 81 3.37 -3.69 -5.79
C PHE A 81 4.66 -2.98 -5.39
N TYR A 82 5.47 -2.57 -6.36
CA TYR A 82 6.72 -1.86 -6.10
C TYR A 82 6.49 -0.57 -5.32
N ALA A 83 5.53 0.27 -5.75
CA ALA A 83 5.21 1.53 -5.11
C ALA A 83 4.80 1.38 -3.63
N SER A 84 4.06 0.31 -3.32
CA SER A 84 3.41 0.08 -2.03
C SER A 84 4.28 -0.68 -1.04
N THR A 85 5.28 -1.44 -1.52
CA THR A 85 6.09 -2.31 -0.66
C THR A 85 6.92 -1.52 0.35
N PHE A 86 7.57 -0.44 -0.05
CA PHE A 86 8.49 0.30 0.81
C PHE A 86 7.79 0.98 1.99
N PRO A 87 6.68 1.72 1.82
CA PRO A 87 5.94 2.28 2.96
C PRO A 87 5.53 1.22 3.96
N MET A 88 5.02 0.08 3.49
CA MET A 88 4.60 -1.03 4.34
C MET A 88 5.78 -1.63 5.12
N LEU A 89 6.88 -1.91 4.44
CA LEU A 89 8.09 -2.48 5.02
C LEU A 89 8.69 -1.58 6.11
N ILE A 90 8.87 -0.30 5.80
CA ILE A 90 9.52 0.65 6.72
C ILE A 90 8.67 0.85 7.98
N ASN A 91 7.36 1.02 7.82
CA ASN A 91 6.48 1.20 8.97
C ASN A 91 6.36 -0.08 9.81
N THR A 92 6.28 -1.26 9.19
CA THR A 92 6.29 -2.54 9.92
C THR A 92 7.56 -2.72 10.73
N ARG A 93 8.72 -2.46 10.12
CA ARG A 93 10.02 -2.53 10.81
C ARG A 93 10.09 -1.53 11.97
N ALA A 94 9.70 -0.29 11.74
CA ALA A 94 9.67 0.75 12.78
C ALA A 94 8.73 0.37 13.92
N GLY A 95 7.53 -0.10 13.62
CA GLY A 95 6.54 -0.53 14.60
C GLY A 95 7.02 -1.70 15.45
N ALA A 96 7.62 -2.72 14.82
CA ALA A 96 8.16 -3.86 15.55
C ALA A 96 9.27 -3.47 16.52
N ARG A 97 10.07 -2.44 16.20
CA ARG A 97 11.12 -1.90 17.09
C ARG A 97 10.59 -0.94 18.15
N ALA A 98 9.49 -0.29 17.89
CA ALA A 98 8.85 0.65 18.81
C ALA A 98 8.07 -0.02 19.94
N VAL A 99 7.90 -1.35 19.91
CA VAL A 99 7.20 -2.09 20.98
C VAL A 99 7.91 -1.88 22.31
N ASN A 100 7.16 -1.45 23.33
CA ASN A 100 7.71 -1.11 24.64
C ASN A 100 8.49 -2.29 25.25
N PRO A 101 9.77 -2.11 25.59
CA PRO A 101 10.60 -3.17 26.19
C PRO A 101 10.04 -3.70 27.51
N LEU A 102 9.28 -2.89 28.24
CA LEU A 102 8.63 -3.32 29.48
C LEU A 102 7.57 -4.40 29.20
N TRP A 103 6.75 -4.24 28.15
CA TRP A 103 5.77 -5.23 27.77
C TRP A 103 6.42 -6.56 27.35
N LEU A 104 7.53 -6.47 26.61
CA LEU A 104 8.29 -7.66 26.22
C LEU A 104 8.88 -8.39 27.43
N ARG A 105 9.42 -7.65 28.42
CA ARG A 105 9.95 -8.22 29.65
C ARG A 105 8.85 -8.86 30.51
N ALA A 106 7.75 -8.16 30.72
CA ALA A 106 6.61 -8.67 31.49
C ALA A 106 6.04 -9.95 30.87
N ALA A 107 5.84 -9.97 29.54
CA ALA A 107 5.33 -11.16 28.85
C ALA A 107 6.30 -12.35 28.98
N ARG A 108 7.61 -12.12 28.90
CA ARG A 108 8.63 -13.17 29.11
C ARG A 108 8.62 -13.70 30.56
N ALA A 109 8.47 -12.83 31.54
CA ALA A 109 8.34 -13.24 32.94
C ALA A 109 7.10 -14.12 33.18
N MET A 110 6.03 -13.90 32.40
CA MET A 110 4.82 -14.75 32.39
C MET A 110 4.96 -16.00 31.50
N GLY A 111 6.16 -16.35 31.03
CA GLY A 111 6.43 -17.55 30.23
C GLY A 111 6.14 -17.41 28.73
N ALA A 112 5.83 -16.21 28.22
CA ALA A 112 5.64 -16.02 26.78
C ALA A 112 6.99 -16.03 26.04
N SER A 113 7.14 -16.90 25.04
CA SER A 113 8.34 -17.01 24.22
C SER A 113 7.98 -17.25 22.75
N GLY A 114 8.95 -17.07 21.85
CA GLY A 114 8.83 -17.40 20.44
C GLY A 114 7.57 -16.85 19.78
N THR A 115 6.78 -17.73 19.16
CA THR A 115 5.56 -17.39 18.40
C THR A 115 4.48 -16.74 19.28
N ARG A 116 4.35 -17.17 20.54
CA ARG A 116 3.36 -16.58 21.48
C ARG A 116 3.70 -15.12 21.78
N LEU A 117 4.97 -14.79 22.01
CA LEU A 117 5.43 -13.42 22.23
C LEU A 117 5.20 -12.56 20.98
N PHE A 118 5.49 -13.11 19.81
CA PHE A 118 5.30 -12.41 18.53
C PHE A 118 3.82 -12.03 18.30
N TRP A 119 2.92 -13.02 18.31
CA TRP A 119 1.52 -12.77 17.97
C TRP A 119 0.72 -12.03 19.07
N LYS A 120 1.08 -12.24 20.36
CA LYS A 120 0.32 -11.64 21.48
C LYS A 120 0.87 -10.29 21.96
N VAL A 121 2.13 -9.96 21.63
CA VAL A 121 2.74 -8.71 22.12
C VAL A 121 3.32 -7.88 20.97
N VAL A 122 4.16 -8.47 20.10
CA VAL A 122 4.85 -7.70 19.06
C VAL A 122 3.87 -7.20 18.01
N VAL A 123 3.04 -8.08 17.43
CA VAL A 123 2.08 -7.71 16.38
C VAL A 123 1.05 -6.68 16.89
N PRO A 124 0.40 -6.88 18.04
CA PRO A 124 -0.50 -5.87 18.58
C PRO A 124 0.20 -4.55 18.94
N GLY A 125 1.41 -4.63 19.52
CA GLY A 125 2.18 -3.44 19.85
C GLY A 125 2.68 -2.65 18.64
N ALA A 126 2.89 -3.31 17.50
CA ALA A 126 3.29 -2.70 16.23
C ALA A 126 2.09 -2.20 15.40
N SER A 127 0.85 -2.58 15.74
CA SER A 127 -0.34 -2.34 14.92
C SER A 127 -0.58 -0.87 14.53
N PRO A 128 -0.31 0.16 15.35
CA PRO A 128 -0.48 1.55 14.93
C PRO A 128 0.43 1.89 13.73
N PHE A 129 1.67 1.43 13.76
CA PHE A 129 2.61 1.63 12.67
C PHE A 129 2.21 0.82 11.42
N ILE A 130 1.72 -0.41 11.60
CA ILE A 130 1.24 -1.27 10.51
C ILE A 130 0.07 -0.60 9.79
N ILE A 131 -0.88 -0.03 10.52
CA ILE A 131 -2.04 0.69 9.96
C ILE A 131 -1.57 1.94 9.21
N THR A 132 -0.65 2.71 9.78
CA THR A 132 -0.04 3.85 9.11
C THR A 132 0.70 3.41 7.83
N GLY A 133 1.46 2.31 7.90
CA GLY A 133 2.14 1.73 6.75
C GLY A 133 1.18 1.31 5.65
N LEU A 134 0.06 0.67 6.00
CA LEU A 134 -0.98 0.26 5.05
C LEU A 134 -1.66 1.46 4.38
N ARG A 135 -1.95 2.51 5.14
CA ARG A 135 -2.51 3.76 4.62
C ARG A 135 -1.58 4.42 3.60
N LEU A 136 -0.30 4.55 3.94
CA LEU A 136 0.71 5.11 3.03
C LEU A 136 0.94 4.22 1.81
N ALA A 137 0.93 2.89 1.99
CA ALA A 137 1.03 1.93 0.91
C ALA A 137 -0.17 2.05 -0.06
N PHE A 138 -1.39 2.18 0.45
CA PHE A 138 -2.58 2.41 -0.37
C PHE A 138 -2.49 3.73 -1.15
N GLN A 139 -2.09 4.82 -0.52
CA GLN A 139 -1.92 6.11 -1.21
C GLN A 139 -0.92 6.00 -2.36
N ARG A 140 0.20 5.30 -2.15
CA ARG A 140 1.18 5.04 -3.20
C ARG A 140 0.65 4.13 -4.30
N ALA A 141 -0.12 3.08 -3.92
CA ALA A 141 -0.79 2.19 -4.84
C ALA A 141 -1.76 2.94 -5.76
N TRP A 142 -2.57 3.81 -5.16
CA TRP A 142 -3.59 4.59 -5.86
C TRP A 142 -2.99 5.55 -6.90
N ILE A 143 -1.93 6.27 -6.53
CA ILE A 143 -1.21 7.14 -7.47
C ILE A 143 -0.52 6.31 -8.56
N ALA A 144 0.11 5.21 -8.18
CA ALA A 144 0.87 4.38 -9.10
C ALA A 144 -0.01 3.67 -10.13
N VAL A 145 -1.21 3.18 -9.73
CA VAL A 145 -2.09 2.45 -10.65
C VAL A 145 -2.58 3.33 -11.79
N VAL A 146 -2.96 4.59 -11.51
CA VAL A 146 -3.45 5.51 -12.55
C VAL A 146 -2.36 5.77 -13.59
N GLY A 147 -1.12 6.07 -13.14
CA GLY A 147 0.00 6.24 -14.05
C GLY A 147 0.39 4.96 -14.80
N ALA A 148 0.34 3.82 -14.12
CA ALA A 148 0.63 2.52 -14.73
C ALA A 148 -0.40 2.15 -15.80
N GLU A 149 -1.68 2.42 -15.57
CA GLU A 149 -2.74 2.19 -16.54
C GLU A 149 -2.63 3.07 -17.78
N MET A 150 -2.13 4.29 -17.64
CA MET A 150 -1.87 5.17 -18.79
C MET A 150 -0.74 4.64 -19.71
N LEU A 151 0.18 3.82 -19.15
CA LEU A 151 1.34 3.32 -19.89
C LEU A 151 1.24 1.84 -20.27
N ALA A 152 0.63 1.03 -19.43
CA ALA A 152 0.72 -0.42 -19.48
C ALA A 152 -0.63 -1.15 -19.56
N ALA A 153 -1.77 -0.47 -19.38
CA ALA A 153 -3.08 -1.10 -19.51
C ALA A 153 -3.44 -1.32 -20.99
N SER A 154 -4.10 -2.45 -21.27
CA SER A 154 -4.51 -2.81 -22.62
C SER A 154 -5.93 -2.38 -22.97
N ASP A 155 -6.91 -2.58 -22.04
CA ASP A 155 -8.32 -2.46 -22.41
C ASP A 155 -9.20 -1.70 -21.40
N TYR A 156 -8.94 -1.85 -20.10
CA TYR A 156 -9.75 -1.29 -19.03
C TYR A 156 -8.91 -0.64 -17.94
N GLY A 157 -9.42 0.44 -17.36
CA GLY A 157 -8.83 1.17 -16.26
C GLY A 157 -9.18 2.65 -16.31
N LEU A 158 -9.27 3.32 -15.17
CA LEU A 158 -9.55 4.76 -15.12
C LEU A 158 -8.40 5.59 -15.71
N GLY A 159 -7.15 5.15 -15.50
CA GLY A 159 -5.98 5.77 -16.11
C GLY A 159 -5.95 5.57 -17.63
N TRP A 160 -6.37 4.39 -18.11
CA TRP A 160 -6.49 4.13 -19.54
C TRP A 160 -7.53 5.04 -20.20
N VAL A 161 -8.69 5.26 -19.56
CA VAL A 161 -9.73 6.19 -20.08
C VAL A 161 -9.19 7.61 -20.23
N ILE A 162 -8.35 8.08 -19.29
CA ILE A 162 -7.73 9.41 -19.40
C ILE A 162 -6.78 9.46 -20.60
N PHE A 163 -5.99 8.41 -20.80
CA PHE A 163 -5.05 8.32 -21.91
C PHE A 163 -5.78 8.27 -23.26
N ASP A 164 -6.79 7.43 -23.38
CA ASP A 164 -7.64 7.31 -24.58
C ASP A 164 -8.37 8.63 -24.90
N ALA A 165 -8.99 9.25 -23.90
CA ALA A 165 -9.67 10.53 -24.07
C ALA A 165 -8.72 11.65 -24.51
N LYS A 166 -7.43 11.60 -24.11
CA LYS A 166 -6.40 12.54 -24.56
C LYS A 166 -6.14 12.41 -26.06
N GLU A 167 -6.10 11.18 -26.60
CA GLU A 167 -5.86 10.95 -28.03
C GLU A 167 -6.96 11.59 -28.89
N PHE A 168 -8.20 11.66 -28.38
CA PHE A 168 -9.34 12.29 -29.04
C PHE A 168 -9.61 13.73 -28.58
N LEU A 169 -8.75 14.34 -27.78
CA LEU A 169 -8.90 15.69 -27.19
C LEU A 169 -10.23 15.88 -26.42
N ASN A 170 -10.76 14.81 -25.83
CA ASN A 170 -12.02 14.79 -25.11
C ASN A 170 -11.82 15.22 -23.65
N THR A 171 -11.72 16.52 -23.41
CA THR A 171 -11.46 17.10 -22.10
C THR A 171 -12.54 16.74 -21.06
N ASP A 172 -13.80 16.65 -21.49
CA ASP A 172 -14.93 16.31 -20.60
C ASP A 172 -14.79 14.92 -20.00
N ILE A 173 -14.38 13.94 -20.79
CA ILE A 173 -14.15 12.57 -20.34
C ILE A 173 -12.92 12.50 -19.42
N MET A 174 -11.86 13.24 -19.72
CA MET A 174 -10.69 13.32 -18.87
C MET A 174 -11.05 13.88 -17.48
N LEU A 175 -11.77 15.00 -17.43
CA LEU A 175 -12.18 15.62 -16.16
C LEU A 175 -13.15 14.73 -15.38
N ALA A 176 -14.09 14.07 -16.05
CA ALA A 176 -14.99 13.11 -15.41
C ALA A 176 -14.21 11.93 -14.79
N SER A 177 -13.23 11.38 -15.51
CA SER A 177 -12.39 10.29 -15.00
C SER A 177 -11.55 10.74 -13.80
N LEU A 178 -10.97 11.93 -13.84
CA LEU A 178 -10.25 12.52 -12.71
C LEU A 178 -11.15 12.71 -11.48
N ALA A 179 -12.39 13.17 -11.69
CA ALA A 179 -13.36 13.32 -10.60
C ALA A 179 -13.71 11.96 -9.98
N VAL A 180 -13.91 10.92 -10.80
CA VAL A 180 -14.16 9.55 -10.31
C VAL A 180 -12.96 9.01 -9.54
N ILE A 181 -11.74 9.15 -10.04
CA ILE A 181 -10.52 8.75 -9.36
C ILE A 181 -10.40 9.45 -8.00
N GLY A 182 -10.63 10.78 -7.97
CA GLY A 182 -10.60 11.56 -6.74
C GLY A 182 -11.67 11.12 -5.74
N ALA A 183 -12.89 10.88 -6.20
CA ALA A 183 -14.01 10.44 -5.36
C ALA A 183 -13.76 9.07 -4.74
N ILE A 184 -13.27 8.10 -5.53
CA ILE A 184 -12.94 6.74 -5.04
C ILE A 184 -11.78 6.82 -4.04
N GLY A 185 -10.69 7.52 -4.36
CA GLY A 185 -9.55 7.67 -3.46
C GLY A 185 -9.94 8.32 -2.13
N PHE A 186 -10.76 9.38 -2.17
CA PHE A 186 -11.29 10.05 -0.99
C PHE A 186 -12.21 9.14 -0.17
N ALA A 187 -13.07 8.36 -0.82
CA ALA A 187 -13.96 7.43 -0.14
C ALA A 187 -13.15 6.35 0.62
N PHE A 188 -12.12 5.77 0.01
CA PHE A 188 -11.24 4.81 0.68
C PHE A 188 -10.49 5.43 1.85
N GLU A 189 -9.93 6.63 1.66
CA GLU A 189 -9.19 7.32 2.72
C GLU A 189 -10.09 7.58 3.95
N ARG A 190 -11.31 8.06 3.73
CA ARG A 190 -12.20 8.44 4.81
C ARG A 190 -12.95 7.26 5.44
N LEU A 191 -13.46 6.34 4.61
CA LEU A 191 -14.30 5.24 5.08
C LEU A 191 -13.49 4.07 5.59
N VAL A 192 -12.41 3.67 4.90
CA VAL A 192 -11.62 2.51 5.30
C VAL A 192 -10.60 2.90 6.36
N PHE A 193 -9.72 3.85 6.07
CA PHE A 193 -8.64 4.19 7.01
C PHE A 193 -9.13 4.97 8.21
N GLY A 194 -10.12 5.85 8.05
CA GLY A 194 -10.73 6.55 9.18
C GLY A 194 -11.44 5.60 10.17
N THR A 195 -12.07 4.53 9.68
CA THR A 195 -12.71 3.51 10.53
C THR A 195 -11.69 2.57 11.17
N LEU A 196 -10.67 2.14 10.42
CA LEU A 196 -9.58 1.30 10.95
C LEU A 196 -8.82 2.01 12.08
N GLU A 197 -8.51 3.28 11.91
CA GLU A 197 -7.81 4.09 12.92
C GLU A 197 -8.65 4.23 14.20
N ARG A 198 -9.94 4.52 14.06
CA ARG A 198 -10.87 4.61 15.20
C ARG A 198 -11.06 3.27 15.92
N ALA A 199 -11.17 2.17 15.17
CA ALA A 199 -11.41 0.85 15.73
C ALA A 199 -10.20 0.26 16.46
N THR A 200 -8.98 0.66 16.10
CA THR A 200 -7.73 0.08 16.64
C THR A 200 -6.98 1.06 17.54
N ILE A 201 -6.50 2.17 17.01
CA ILE A 201 -5.58 3.06 17.72
C ILE A 201 -6.27 3.80 18.87
N LEU A 202 -7.48 4.32 18.62
CA LEU A 202 -8.24 5.03 19.64
C LEU A 202 -8.80 4.10 20.72
N ARG A 203 -9.26 2.92 20.33
CA ARG A 203 -9.84 1.93 21.28
C ARG A 203 -8.79 1.34 22.22
N TRP A 204 -7.53 1.25 21.80
CA TRP A 204 -6.45 0.72 22.63
C TRP A 204 -5.69 1.78 23.41
N GLY A 205 -6.12 3.05 23.35
CA GLY A 205 -5.53 4.15 24.14
C GLY A 205 -4.06 4.44 23.84
N MET A 206 -3.58 4.07 22.63
CA MET A 206 -2.18 4.20 22.25
C MET A 206 -1.80 5.63 21.82
N LEU A 207 -2.78 6.49 21.56
CA LEU A 207 -2.59 7.92 21.41
C LEU A 207 -3.26 8.63 22.59
N ARG A 208 -2.48 9.27 23.46
CA ARG A 208 -2.99 10.32 24.33
C ARG A 208 -3.43 11.45 23.40
N THR A 209 -4.74 11.66 23.27
CA THR A 209 -5.25 12.94 22.76
C THR A 209 -4.70 14.01 23.68
N ALA A 210 -3.77 14.83 23.20
CA ALA A 210 -3.47 16.09 23.83
C ALA A 210 -4.78 16.89 23.84
N LYS A 211 -5.42 16.97 25.01
CA LYS A 211 -6.47 17.94 25.23
C LYS A 211 -5.81 19.31 25.11
N ALA A 212 -6.15 20.04 24.04
CA ALA A 212 -5.96 21.46 23.99
C ALA A 212 -6.92 22.12 24.98
#